data_4749dc72075235408a316a4bdb8f1cfe
#
_entry.id   4749dc72075235408a316a4bdb8f1cfe
#
_cell.length_a   1.000
_cell.length_b   1.000
_cell.length_c   1.000
_cell.angle_alpha   90.00
_cell.angle_beta   90.00
_cell.angle_gamma   90.00
#
_symmetry.space_group_name_H-M   'P 1'
#
loop_
_entity.id
_entity.type
_entity.pdbx_description
1 polymer ?
#
loop_
_entity_poly.entity_id
_entity_poly.type
_entity_poly.pdbx_seq_one_letter_code
_entity_poly.pdbx_strand_id
1 'polypeptide(L)'
;MSLREEGIKDVIIVHMFGSFSMDYNGKLITGKSKNSESQFNYMMQLLLHEGSKGVTKNTLISTLFANRDVNNMNHAIHSVIYNAKKRLEEYGLPKENYIIQKEGVFYWNGTTPIKEDAREFEALIAQAKAEEDKDKKIELYLSALHLYAGDFLEGQVSVAWIARENWRYRQLFTKAVNDLAVLLREKGKYDALEDIGKLATHVQPFSNWETLTMEALVNSGQYEKAMKLYEETVDLYMYEQGIKPSNKMFELVNELGSQFEHNIGILEDIRNDLKEEEEGHGGYLCSYPVFMGIYQSINRITERSGQTAYLMLCTIIDTKGNALTKGSNLEELSNRLESAIQTTIRRSDIMNKYSKSQYLVLLLNTTMENCEIIKKRINEKFMINRQQISVSYYVSSIW
;
A
#
# COMPACT_ATOMS: atom_id res chain seq x y z
N MET A 1 -16.80 -10.04 0.55
CA MET A 1 -18.07 -10.81 0.43
C MET A 1 -18.92 -10.10 -0.62
N SER A 2 -19.04 -10.64 -1.84
CA SER A 2 -19.71 -9.99 -2.98
C SER A 2 -21.18 -9.78 -2.65
N LEU A 3 -21.64 -8.52 -2.64
CA LEU A 3 -23.07 -8.16 -2.58
C LEU A 3 -23.74 -8.60 -3.88
N ARG A 4 -24.15 -9.86 -3.97
CA ARG A 4 -25.22 -10.26 -4.86
C ARG A 4 -26.52 -9.78 -4.21
N GLU A 5 -26.90 -8.53 -4.51
CA GLU A 5 -28.22 -8.03 -4.15
C GLU A 5 -29.28 -8.85 -4.91
N GLU A 6 -29.95 -9.74 -4.21
CA GLU A 6 -31.16 -10.39 -4.68
C GLU A 6 -32.24 -9.31 -4.91
N GLY A 7 -32.66 -9.13 -6.16
CA GLY A 7 -33.96 -8.56 -6.43
C GLY A 7 -34.07 -7.26 -7.23
N ILE A 8 -33.01 -6.61 -7.68
CA ILE A 8 -33.15 -5.43 -8.56
C ILE A 8 -33.27 -5.93 -10.00
N LYS A 9 -34.50 -5.98 -10.53
CA LYS A 9 -34.79 -6.29 -11.93
C LYS A 9 -34.72 -5.00 -12.77
N ASP A 10 -34.28 -5.16 -14.02
CA ASP A 10 -34.27 -4.09 -15.04
C ASP A 10 -33.34 -2.88 -14.69
N VAL A 11 -32.19 -3.14 -14.05
CA VAL A 11 -31.15 -2.16 -13.78
C VAL A 11 -29.79 -2.67 -14.32
N ILE A 12 -29.02 -1.80 -14.95
CA ILE A 12 -27.65 -2.08 -15.35
C ILE A 12 -26.75 -1.76 -14.15
N ILE A 13 -26.02 -2.75 -13.64
CA ILE A 13 -25.02 -2.58 -12.59
C ILE A 13 -23.67 -2.43 -13.26
N VAL A 14 -22.93 -1.39 -12.89
CA VAL A 14 -21.63 -1.06 -13.47
C VAL A 14 -20.62 -0.92 -12.36
N HIS A 15 -19.53 -1.68 -12.44
CA HIS A 15 -18.39 -1.58 -11.55
C HIS A 15 -17.23 -0.90 -12.28
N MET A 16 -16.79 0.23 -11.74
CA MET A 16 -15.65 1.01 -12.20
C MET A 16 -14.47 0.88 -11.22
N PHE A 17 -14.71 0.53 -9.96
CA PHE A 17 -13.66 0.27 -8.98
C PHE A 17 -13.15 -1.16 -9.10
N GLY A 18 -11.82 -1.31 -9.21
CA GLY A 18 -11.18 -2.56 -9.59
C GLY A 18 -11.32 -2.84 -11.09
N SER A 19 -11.61 -4.07 -11.44
CA SER A 19 -11.81 -4.47 -12.84
C SER A 19 -13.18 -4.07 -13.36
N PHE A 20 -13.23 -3.46 -14.55
CA PHE A 20 -14.50 -3.09 -15.18
C PHE A 20 -15.43 -4.28 -15.38
N SER A 21 -16.64 -4.15 -14.89
CA SER A 21 -17.72 -5.09 -15.22
C SER A 21 -19.06 -4.38 -15.39
N MET A 22 -19.91 -4.98 -16.20
CA MET A 22 -21.25 -4.49 -16.49
C MET A 22 -22.21 -5.69 -16.51
N ASP A 23 -23.23 -5.64 -15.69
CA ASP A 23 -24.23 -6.72 -15.51
C ASP A 23 -25.64 -6.22 -15.75
N TYR A 24 -26.48 -7.08 -16.28
CA TYR A 24 -27.92 -6.85 -16.40
C TYR A 24 -28.69 -8.11 -16.02
N ASN A 25 -29.53 -8.01 -15.02
CA ASN A 25 -30.34 -9.12 -14.51
C ASN A 25 -29.50 -10.39 -14.19
N GLY A 26 -28.29 -10.23 -13.59
CA GLY A 26 -27.39 -11.32 -13.26
C GLY A 26 -26.62 -11.91 -14.43
N LYS A 27 -26.67 -11.27 -15.61
CA LYS A 27 -25.89 -11.65 -16.79
C LYS A 27 -24.78 -10.65 -17.04
N LEU A 28 -23.55 -11.09 -16.97
CA LEU A 28 -22.37 -10.27 -17.26
C LEU A 28 -22.32 -9.92 -18.75
N ILE A 29 -22.42 -8.64 -19.09
CA ILE A 29 -22.39 -8.13 -20.46
C ILE A 29 -20.96 -8.01 -21.00
N THR A 30 -19.98 -7.73 -20.13
CA THR A 30 -18.56 -7.71 -20.46
C THR A 30 -18.09 -9.15 -20.67
N GLY A 31 -17.76 -9.53 -21.86
CA GLY A 31 -17.58 -10.93 -22.18
C GLY A 31 -16.17 -11.35 -22.61
N LYS A 32 -16.05 -12.53 -23.23
CA LYS A 32 -14.88 -13.41 -23.29
C LYS A 32 -13.91 -13.23 -24.49
N SER A 33 -14.03 -12.22 -25.36
CA SER A 33 -13.23 -12.09 -26.58
C SER A 33 -12.25 -10.91 -26.59
N LYS A 34 -10.96 -11.18 -26.82
CA LYS A 34 -9.84 -10.27 -26.55
C LYS A 34 -9.73 -8.96 -27.34
N ASN A 35 -10.32 -8.79 -28.53
CA ASN A 35 -10.09 -7.59 -29.37
C ASN A 35 -11.31 -6.67 -29.61
N SER A 36 -12.51 -7.21 -29.84
CA SER A 36 -13.74 -6.41 -29.90
C SER A 36 -14.25 -6.00 -28.53
N GLU A 37 -13.82 -6.74 -27.51
CA GLU A 37 -14.13 -6.50 -26.11
C GLU A 37 -13.52 -5.20 -25.60
N SER A 38 -12.30 -4.88 -25.99
CA SER A 38 -11.63 -3.66 -25.53
C SER A 38 -12.35 -2.39 -26.03
N GLN A 39 -12.79 -2.33 -27.30
CA GLN A 39 -13.48 -1.15 -27.83
C GLN A 39 -14.88 -0.97 -27.22
N PHE A 40 -15.62 -2.07 -27.05
CA PHE A 40 -16.91 -2.04 -26.37
C PHE A 40 -16.73 -1.55 -24.92
N ASN A 41 -15.81 -2.15 -24.19
CA ASN A 41 -15.57 -1.79 -22.79
C ASN A 41 -15.14 -0.32 -22.64
N TYR A 42 -14.15 0.14 -23.42
CA TYR A 42 -13.72 1.55 -23.39
C TYR A 42 -14.85 2.53 -23.73
N MET A 43 -15.71 2.17 -24.70
CA MET A 43 -16.85 3.01 -25.05
C MET A 43 -17.87 3.06 -23.91
N MET A 44 -18.19 1.91 -23.30
CA MET A 44 -19.12 1.85 -22.16
C MET A 44 -18.57 2.58 -20.95
N GLN A 45 -17.31 2.36 -20.59
CA GLN A 45 -16.63 3.06 -19.50
C GLN A 45 -16.77 4.57 -19.65
N LEU A 46 -16.44 5.12 -20.82
CA LEU A 46 -16.52 6.55 -21.08
C LEU A 46 -17.96 7.07 -21.02
N LEU A 47 -18.87 6.46 -21.78
CA LEU A 47 -20.24 6.96 -21.91
C LEU A 47 -21.01 6.86 -20.60
N LEU A 48 -20.82 5.77 -19.85
CA LEU A 48 -21.49 5.57 -18.58
C LEU A 48 -20.91 6.49 -17.52
N HIS A 49 -19.60 6.65 -17.48
CA HIS A 49 -18.94 7.51 -16.50
C HIS A 49 -19.20 9.01 -16.73
N GLU A 50 -19.12 9.49 -17.98
CA GLU A 50 -19.41 10.90 -18.30
C GLU A 50 -20.90 11.24 -18.23
N GLY A 51 -21.77 10.27 -18.46
CA GLY A 51 -23.23 10.40 -18.32
C GLY A 51 -23.83 11.58 -19.08
N SER A 52 -24.46 12.49 -18.37
CA SER A 52 -25.14 13.67 -18.96
C SER A 52 -24.18 14.69 -19.58
N LYS A 53 -22.90 14.69 -19.23
CA LYS A 53 -21.87 15.55 -19.85
C LYS A 53 -21.57 15.09 -21.27
N GLY A 54 -21.68 13.78 -21.53
CA GLY A 54 -21.35 13.16 -22.81
C GLY A 54 -19.86 13.16 -23.13
N VAL A 55 -19.50 12.53 -24.23
CA VAL A 55 -18.13 12.32 -24.68
C VAL A 55 -17.92 12.98 -26.04
N THR A 56 -16.92 13.84 -26.15
CA THR A 56 -16.59 14.46 -27.44
C THR A 56 -16.09 13.41 -28.43
N LYS A 57 -16.32 13.65 -29.71
CA LYS A 57 -15.84 12.75 -30.79
C LYS A 57 -14.33 12.53 -30.70
N ASN A 58 -13.55 13.58 -30.40
CA ASN A 58 -12.09 13.48 -30.30
C ASN A 58 -11.65 12.60 -29.12
N THR A 59 -12.31 12.75 -27.96
CA THR A 59 -12.07 11.90 -26.79
C THR A 59 -12.41 10.43 -27.09
N LEU A 60 -13.53 10.20 -27.76
CA LEU A 60 -13.93 8.83 -28.13
C LEU A 60 -12.93 8.19 -29.10
N ILE A 61 -12.49 8.93 -30.12
CA ILE A 61 -11.48 8.48 -31.10
C ILE A 61 -10.16 8.15 -30.39
N SER A 62 -9.63 9.06 -29.59
CA SER A 62 -8.36 8.86 -28.91
C SER A 62 -8.38 7.67 -27.94
N THR A 63 -9.56 7.37 -27.36
CA THR A 63 -9.70 6.23 -26.44
C THR A 63 -9.87 4.90 -27.20
N LEU A 64 -10.71 4.86 -28.26
CA LEU A 64 -11.03 3.62 -28.96
C LEU A 64 -9.96 3.19 -29.98
N PHE A 65 -9.19 4.15 -30.49
CA PHE A 65 -8.27 3.93 -31.62
C PHE A 65 -6.84 4.45 -31.37
N ALA A 66 -6.44 4.67 -30.10
CA ALA A 66 -5.13 5.23 -29.73
C ALA A 66 -3.93 4.57 -30.42
N ASN A 67 -4.00 3.28 -30.72
CA ASN A 67 -2.92 2.47 -31.28
C ASN A 67 -3.27 1.86 -32.66
N ARG A 68 -4.18 2.48 -33.41
CA ARG A 68 -4.66 1.94 -34.69
C ARG A 68 -4.74 3.03 -35.76
N ASP A 69 -4.10 2.79 -36.91
CA ASP A 69 -4.35 3.58 -38.11
C ASP A 69 -5.67 3.16 -38.71
N VAL A 70 -6.63 4.09 -38.76
CA VAL A 70 -7.97 3.87 -39.31
C VAL A 70 -8.23 4.84 -40.45
N ASN A 71 -8.40 4.33 -41.65
CA ASN A 71 -8.60 5.14 -42.88
C ASN A 71 -9.88 5.99 -42.85
N ASN A 72 -10.94 5.52 -42.15
CA ASN A 72 -12.21 6.23 -42.05
C ASN A 72 -12.75 6.15 -40.59
N MET A 73 -12.36 7.13 -39.80
CA MET A 73 -12.72 7.22 -38.39
C MET A 73 -14.23 7.27 -38.11
N ASN A 74 -14.98 7.96 -38.97
CA ASN A 74 -16.45 8.04 -38.82
C ASN A 74 -17.10 6.65 -38.99
N HIS A 75 -16.73 5.93 -40.05
CA HIS A 75 -17.24 4.58 -40.27
C HIS A 75 -16.86 3.63 -39.12
N ALA A 76 -15.64 3.73 -38.60
CA ALA A 76 -15.17 2.91 -37.49
C ALA A 76 -15.98 3.16 -36.21
N ILE A 77 -16.24 4.42 -35.83
CA ILE A 77 -17.08 4.75 -34.68
C ILE A 77 -18.51 4.18 -34.85
N HIS A 78 -19.13 4.39 -36.02
CA HIS A 78 -20.48 3.86 -36.27
C HIS A 78 -20.53 2.33 -36.20
N SER A 79 -19.47 1.66 -36.65
CA SER A 79 -19.35 0.20 -36.52
C SER A 79 -19.26 -0.24 -35.05
N VAL A 80 -18.46 0.44 -34.23
CA VAL A 80 -18.38 0.15 -32.79
C VAL A 80 -19.72 0.37 -32.09
N ILE A 81 -20.42 1.48 -32.40
CA ILE A 81 -21.74 1.79 -31.84
C ILE A 81 -22.78 0.73 -32.25
N TYR A 82 -22.77 0.33 -33.51
CA TYR A 82 -23.68 -0.71 -34.01
C TYR A 82 -23.47 -2.05 -33.32
N ASN A 83 -22.19 -2.46 -33.20
CA ASN A 83 -21.84 -3.70 -32.52
C ASN A 83 -22.18 -3.67 -31.03
N ALA A 84 -22.01 -2.51 -30.39
CA ALA A 84 -22.37 -2.31 -28.98
C ALA A 84 -23.89 -2.45 -28.78
N LYS A 85 -24.68 -1.80 -29.63
CA LYS A 85 -26.16 -1.93 -29.60
C LYS A 85 -26.60 -3.39 -29.74
N LYS A 86 -26.08 -4.10 -30.76
CA LYS A 86 -26.39 -5.51 -30.98
C LYS A 86 -26.03 -6.37 -29.75
N ARG A 87 -24.85 -6.11 -29.14
CA ARG A 87 -24.44 -6.83 -27.95
C ARG A 87 -25.37 -6.60 -26.77
N LEU A 88 -25.77 -5.36 -26.50
CA LEU A 88 -26.71 -5.03 -25.41
C LEU A 88 -28.07 -5.75 -25.61
N GLU A 89 -28.61 -5.78 -26.84
CA GLU A 89 -29.83 -6.49 -27.16
C GLU A 89 -29.68 -8.02 -26.96
N GLU A 90 -28.55 -8.61 -27.33
CA GLU A 90 -28.24 -10.04 -27.13
C GLU A 90 -28.22 -10.44 -25.64
N TYR A 91 -27.88 -9.52 -24.75
CA TYR A 91 -27.91 -9.74 -23.31
C TYR A 91 -29.27 -9.45 -22.66
N GLY A 92 -30.26 -9.10 -23.48
CA GLY A 92 -31.65 -8.96 -23.06
C GLY A 92 -32.08 -7.55 -22.69
N LEU A 93 -31.27 -6.54 -22.97
CA LEU A 93 -31.72 -5.15 -22.85
C LEU A 93 -32.78 -4.80 -23.91
N PRO A 94 -33.67 -3.82 -23.66
CA PRO A 94 -34.67 -3.37 -24.61
C PRO A 94 -34.05 -2.94 -25.96
N LYS A 95 -34.83 -3.02 -27.05
CA LYS A 95 -34.36 -2.53 -28.35
C LYS A 95 -34.56 -1.03 -28.46
N GLU A 96 -33.48 -0.28 -28.26
CA GLU A 96 -33.50 1.18 -28.30
C GLU A 96 -32.16 1.78 -28.81
N ASN A 97 -32.13 3.11 -28.99
CA ASN A 97 -30.90 3.79 -29.37
C ASN A 97 -30.10 4.15 -28.11
N TYR A 98 -29.23 3.25 -27.66
CA TYR A 98 -28.42 3.43 -26.47
C TYR A 98 -27.42 4.58 -26.56
N ILE A 99 -26.94 4.90 -27.76
CA ILE A 99 -25.91 5.91 -27.98
C ILE A 99 -26.41 6.86 -29.05
N ILE A 100 -26.53 8.12 -28.68
CA ILE A 100 -26.92 9.20 -29.59
C ILE A 100 -25.80 10.22 -29.73
N GLN A 101 -25.77 10.90 -30.89
CA GLN A 101 -24.85 12.00 -31.12
C GLN A 101 -25.65 13.30 -31.30
N LYS A 102 -25.25 14.33 -30.54
CA LYS A 102 -25.75 15.70 -30.67
C LYS A 102 -24.55 16.64 -30.72
N GLU A 103 -24.48 17.48 -31.74
CA GLU A 103 -23.44 18.52 -31.89
C GLU A 103 -21.98 17.99 -31.71
N GLY A 104 -21.70 16.78 -32.19
CA GLY A 104 -20.39 16.19 -32.11
C GLY A 104 -20.05 15.52 -30.76
N VAL A 105 -20.99 15.48 -29.82
CA VAL A 105 -20.87 14.82 -28.52
C VAL A 105 -21.74 13.56 -28.51
N PHE A 106 -21.19 12.48 -27.99
CA PHE A 106 -21.89 11.20 -27.82
C PHE A 106 -22.39 11.06 -26.39
N TYR A 107 -23.62 10.59 -26.24
CA TYR A 107 -24.31 10.42 -24.97
C TYR A 107 -24.86 9.02 -24.84
N TRP A 108 -24.85 8.48 -23.62
CA TRP A 108 -25.70 7.36 -23.28
C TRP A 108 -27.17 7.82 -23.27
N ASN A 109 -28.02 7.09 -23.95
CA ASN A 109 -29.46 7.42 -24.11
C ASN A 109 -30.36 6.23 -23.78
N GLY A 110 -29.81 5.19 -23.12
CA GLY A 110 -30.63 4.04 -22.71
C GLY A 110 -31.64 4.46 -21.65
N THR A 111 -32.85 3.87 -21.71
CA THR A 111 -33.94 4.13 -20.74
C THR A 111 -33.78 3.27 -19.49
N THR A 112 -33.03 2.18 -19.58
CA THR A 112 -32.72 1.29 -18.43
C THR A 112 -31.89 2.04 -17.38
N PRO A 113 -32.33 2.06 -16.10
CA PRO A 113 -31.57 2.69 -15.02
C PRO A 113 -30.18 2.09 -14.88
N ILE A 114 -29.20 2.94 -14.49
CA ILE A 114 -27.79 2.55 -14.28
C ILE A 114 -27.43 2.81 -12.82
N LYS A 115 -26.84 1.81 -12.19
CA LYS A 115 -26.20 1.91 -10.88
C LYS A 115 -24.69 1.72 -11.07
N GLU A 116 -23.93 2.81 -10.97
CA GLU A 116 -22.49 2.83 -11.13
C GLU A 116 -21.84 3.10 -9.75
N ASP A 117 -20.96 2.19 -9.32
CA ASP A 117 -20.31 2.25 -8.01
C ASP A 117 -19.52 3.55 -7.79
N ALA A 118 -18.77 4.03 -8.77
CA ALA A 118 -17.98 5.25 -8.65
C ALA A 118 -18.84 6.51 -8.47
N ARG A 119 -19.98 6.61 -9.14
CA ARG A 119 -20.94 7.72 -8.95
C ARG A 119 -21.66 7.63 -7.62
N GLU A 120 -22.06 6.43 -7.22
CA GLU A 120 -22.70 6.20 -5.93
C GLU A 120 -21.74 6.55 -4.78
N PHE A 121 -20.47 6.19 -4.90
CA PHE A 121 -19.40 6.59 -3.99
C PHE A 121 -19.31 8.13 -3.84
N GLU A 122 -19.28 8.86 -4.95
CA GLU A 122 -19.25 10.33 -4.91
C GLU A 122 -20.50 10.93 -4.27
N ALA A 123 -21.67 10.39 -4.64
CA ALA A 123 -22.95 10.87 -4.12
C ALA A 123 -23.05 10.65 -2.60
N LEU A 124 -22.65 9.49 -2.10
CA LEU A 124 -22.63 9.20 -0.67
C LEU A 124 -21.66 10.09 0.11
N ILE A 125 -20.46 10.34 -0.44
CA ILE A 125 -19.51 11.27 0.17
C ILE A 125 -20.07 12.71 0.20
N ALA A 126 -20.73 13.14 -0.88
CA ALA A 126 -21.36 14.46 -0.92
C ALA A 126 -22.49 14.58 0.11
N GLN A 127 -23.32 13.54 0.25
CA GLN A 127 -24.37 13.47 1.28
C GLN A 127 -23.76 13.45 2.68
N ALA A 128 -22.70 12.65 2.93
CA ALA A 128 -22.02 12.64 4.22
C ALA A 128 -21.47 14.00 4.61
N LYS A 129 -20.93 14.77 3.66
CA LYS A 129 -20.42 16.13 3.93
C LYS A 129 -21.53 17.11 4.29
N ALA A 130 -22.71 16.95 3.72
CA ALA A 130 -23.88 17.83 3.99
C ALA A 130 -24.68 17.39 5.22
N GLU A 131 -24.50 16.17 5.71
CA GLU A 131 -25.23 15.64 6.87
C GLU A 131 -24.71 16.27 8.17
N GLU A 132 -25.61 16.70 9.04
CA GLU A 132 -25.29 17.27 10.35
C GLU A 132 -25.26 16.22 11.47
N ASP A 133 -26.10 15.18 11.35
CA ASP A 133 -26.14 14.07 12.30
C ASP A 133 -24.89 13.20 12.16
N LYS A 134 -24.08 13.15 13.23
CA LYS A 134 -22.80 12.42 13.21
C LYS A 134 -22.94 10.93 12.96
N ASP A 135 -24.00 10.29 13.47
CA ASP A 135 -24.17 8.83 13.30
C ASP A 135 -24.60 8.51 11.88
N LYS A 136 -25.52 9.27 11.29
CA LYS A 136 -25.86 9.14 9.86
C LYS A 136 -24.68 9.45 8.94
N LYS A 137 -23.88 10.46 9.31
CA LYS A 137 -22.67 10.83 8.59
C LYS A 137 -21.65 9.68 8.56
N ILE A 138 -21.48 8.99 9.68
CA ILE A 138 -20.65 7.77 9.77
C ILE A 138 -21.19 6.69 8.85
N GLU A 139 -22.50 6.40 8.87
CA GLU A 139 -23.13 5.38 8.03
C GLU A 139 -22.95 5.68 6.53
N LEU A 140 -23.10 6.96 6.13
CA LEU A 140 -22.89 7.37 4.75
C LEU A 140 -21.44 7.20 4.30
N TYR A 141 -20.47 7.60 5.15
CA TYR A 141 -19.05 7.35 4.84
C TYR A 141 -18.72 5.87 4.77
N LEU A 142 -19.19 5.05 5.71
CA LEU A 142 -18.99 3.61 5.69
C LEU A 142 -19.56 3.00 4.40
N SER A 143 -20.79 3.36 4.04
CA SER A 143 -21.42 2.90 2.80
C SER A 143 -20.62 3.29 1.56
N ALA A 144 -20.12 4.52 1.52
CA ALA A 144 -19.26 4.99 0.43
C ALA A 144 -17.97 4.17 0.33
N LEU A 145 -17.25 4.03 1.44
CA LEU A 145 -15.94 3.36 1.45
C LEU A 145 -16.03 1.88 1.09
N HIS A 146 -17.13 1.19 1.40
CA HIS A 146 -17.36 -0.19 0.98
C HIS A 146 -17.57 -0.36 -0.54
N LEU A 147 -17.97 0.69 -1.25
CA LEU A 147 -18.06 0.66 -2.72
C LEU A 147 -16.69 0.73 -3.39
N TYR A 148 -15.68 1.29 -2.72
CA TYR A 148 -14.34 1.46 -3.27
C TYR A 148 -13.55 0.15 -3.18
N ALA A 149 -13.77 -0.76 -4.13
CA ALA A 149 -13.18 -2.10 -4.12
C ALA A 149 -11.74 -2.18 -4.66
N GLY A 150 -11.19 -1.07 -5.12
CA GLY A 150 -9.86 -0.97 -5.71
C GLY A 150 -9.69 0.30 -6.55
N ASP A 151 -8.59 0.41 -7.26
CA ASP A 151 -8.33 1.55 -8.14
C ASP A 151 -9.38 1.65 -9.26
N PHE A 152 -9.70 2.88 -9.66
CA PHE A 152 -10.63 3.13 -10.77
C PHE A 152 -10.09 2.53 -12.07
N LEU A 153 -10.81 1.57 -12.65
CA LEU A 153 -10.46 0.82 -13.86
C LEU A 153 -9.03 0.26 -13.80
N GLU A 154 -8.78 -0.58 -12.80
CA GLU A 154 -7.49 -1.19 -12.52
C GLU A 154 -6.84 -1.80 -13.77
N GLY A 155 -5.52 -1.63 -13.90
CA GLY A 155 -4.75 -2.12 -15.05
C GLY A 155 -4.83 -1.27 -16.32
N GLN A 156 -5.64 -0.19 -16.36
CA GLN A 156 -5.83 0.68 -17.51
C GLN A 156 -5.22 2.09 -17.35
N VAL A 157 -4.30 2.28 -16.40
CA VAL A 157 -3.68 3.58 -16.07
C VAL A 157 -2.87 4.21 -17.20
N SER A 158 -2.57 3.48 -18.25
CA SER A 158 -1.94 4.03 -19.48
C SER A 158 -2.88 4.95 -20.29
N VAL A 159 -4.19 4.88 -20.02
CA VAL A 159 -5.19 5.74 -20.67
C VAL A 159 -5.34 7.02 -19.86
N ALA A 160 -4.99 8.17 -20.45
CA ALA A 160 -4.83 9.44 -19.74
C ALA A 160 -6.05 9.89 -18.91
N TRP A 161 -7.29 9.71 -19.43
CA TRP A 161 -8.47 10.06 -18.65
C TRP A 161 -8.69 9.13 -17.45
N ILE A 162 -8.41 7.83 -17.62
CA ILE A 162 -8.50 6.84 -16.52
C ILE A 162 -7.48 7.15 -15.44
N ALA A 163 -6.23 7.46 -15.82
CA ALA A 163 -5.19 7.84 -14.86
C ALA A 163 -5.58 9.07 -14.03
N ARG A 164 -6.20 10.09 -14.68
CA ARG A 164 -6.70 11.30 -14.00
C ARG A 164 -7.83 10.99 -13.02
N GLU A 165 -8.83 10.20 -13.45
CA GLU A 165 -9.96 9.81 -12.59
C GLU A 165 -9.49 8.90 -11.45
N ASN A 166 -8.58 7.95 -11.71
CA ASN A 166 -8.00 7.12 -10.67
C ASN A 166 -7.31 7.96 -9.60
N TRP A 167 -6.47 8.93 -9.99
CA TRP A 167 -5.87 9.86 -9.02
C TRP A 167 -6.92 10.62 -8.22
N ARG A 168 -7.97 11.13 -8.87
CA ARG A 168 -9.07 11.86 -8.23
C ARG A 168 -9.82 11.01 -7.21
N TYR A 169 -10.16 9.77 -7.56
CA TYR A 169 -10.85 8.85 -6.67
C TYR A 169 -9.96 8.41 -5.50
N ARG A 170 -8.67 8.19 -5.72
CA ARG A 170 -7.71 7.91 -4.65
C ARG A 170 -7.67 9.05 -3.63
N GLN A 171 -7.63 10.30 -4.07
CA GLN A 171 -7.67 11.47 -3.18
C GLN A 171 -9.00 11.57 -2.42
N LEU A 172 -10.10 11.30 -3.09
CA LEU A 172 -11.43 11.35 -2.48
C LEU A 172 -11.58 10.25 -1.41
N PHE A 173 -11.11 9.03 -1.70
CA PHE A 173 -11.07 7.92 -0.76
C PHE A 173 -10.21 8.26 0.47
N THR A 174 -8.96 8.69 0.25
CA THR A 174 -8.06 9.10 1.33
C THR A 174 -8.69 10.14 2.25
N LYS A 175 -9.34 11.15 1.66
CA LYS A 175 -10.04 12.18 2.43
C LYS A 175 -11.22 11.61 3.21
N ALA A 176 -12.02 10.76 2.60
CA ALA A 176 -13.19 10.15 3.24
C ALA A 176 -12.79 9.25 4.43
N VAL A 177 -11.71 8.46 4.29
CA VAL A 177 -11.15 7.66 5.39
C VAL A 177 -10.72 8.56 6.55
N ASN A 178 -10.00 9.65 6.27
CA ASN A 178 -9.55 10.57 7.32
C ASN A 178 -10.73 11.28 8.01
N ASP A 179 -11.71 11.78 7.25
CA ASP A 179 -12.90 12.46 7.77
C ASP A 179 -13.71 11.49 8.68
N LEU A 180 -13.88 10.23 8.23
CA LEU A 180 -14.54 9.18 9.01
C LEU A 180 -13.75 8.82 10.27
N ALA A 181 -12.43 8.67 10.18
CA ALA A 181 -11.58 8.34 11.32
C ALA A 181 -11.70 9.37 12.45
N VAL A 182 -11.80 10.67 12.11
CA VAL A 182 -12.05 11.73 13.10
C VAL A 182 -13.38 11.49 13.83
N LEU A 183 -14.45 11.21 13.11
CA LEU A 183 -15.78 10.98 13.69
C LEU A 183 -15.82 9.73 14.56
N LEU A 184 -15.15 8.66 14.12
CA LEU A 184 -15.08 7.40 14.89
C LEU A 184 -14.31 7.58 16.21
N ARG A 185 -13.20 8.34 16.19
CA ARG A 185 -12.45 8.71 17.41
C ARG A 185 -13.31 9.50 18.38
N GLU A 186 -14.00 10.54 17.89
CA GLU A 186 -14.90 11.36 18.73
C GLU A 186 -16.03 10.53 19.39
N LYS A 187 -16.47 9.47 18.73
CA LYS A 187 -17.53 8.56 19.23
C LYS A 187 -16.97 7.35 20.00
N GLY A 188 -15.66 7.17 20.09
CA GLY A 188 -15.05 6.00 20.71
C GLY A 188 -15.35 4.68 19.99
N LYS A 189 -15.70 4.73 18.67
CA LYS A 189 -16.05 3.53 17.87
C LYS A 189 -14.78 2.90 17.29
N TYR A 190 -13.95 2.31 18.13
CA TYR A 190 -12.65 1.78 17.74
C TYR A 190 -12.74 0.51 16.88
N ASP A 191 -13.75 -0.35 17.08
CA ASP A 191 -13.97 -1.51 16.21
C ASP A 191 -14.18 -1.09 14.75
N ALA A 192 -15.01 -0.08 14.52
CA ALA A 192 -15.22 0.48 13.18
C ALA A 192 -13.95 1.17 12.63
N LEU A 193 -13.14 1.78 13.49
CA LEU A 193 -11.86 2.38 13.10
C LEU A 193 -10.85 1.31 12.66
N GLU A 194 -10.81 0.16 13.34
CA GLU A 194 -10.01 -1.00 12.98
C GLU A 194 -10.42 -1.54 11.59
N ASP A 195 -11.72 -1.73 11.37
CA ASP A 195 -12.26 -2.24 10.11
C ASP A 195 -11.92 -1.32 8.92
N ILE A 196 -12.07 -0.01 9.12
CA ILE A 196 -11.73 0.98 8.09
C ILE A 196 -10.21 1.06 7.85
N GLY A 197 -9.39 0.94 8.88
CA GLY A 197 -7.94 0.85 8.73
C GLY A 197 -7.53 -0.35 7.88
N LYS A 198 -8.10 -1.53 8.15
CA LYS A 198 -7.87 -2.76 7.37
C LYS A 198 -8.35 -2.63 5.92
N LEU A 199 -9.55 -2.08 5.70
CA LEU A 199 -10.07 -1.82 4.37
C LEU A 199 -9.14 -0.89 3.59
N ALA A 200 -8.73 0.21 4.19
CA ALA A 200 -7.86 1.20 3.55
C ALA A 200 -6.47 0.63 3.24
N THR A 201 -5.90 -0.18 4.11
CA THR A 201 -4.64 -0.91 3.87
C THR A 201 -4.77 -1.87 2.69
N HIS A 202 -5.90 -2.62 2.61
CA HIS A 202 -6.14 -3.56 1.52
C HIS A 202 -6.24 -2.85 0.17
N VAL A 203 -6.96 -1.73 0.12
CA VAL A 203 -7.25 -0.97 -1.11
C VAL A 203 -6.06 -0.12 -1.56
N GLN A 204 -5.36 0.49 -0.62
CA GLN A 204 -4.18 1.35 -0.88
C GLN A 204 -2.99 0.89 -0.01
N PRO A 205 -2.35 -0.23 -0.35
CA PRO A 205 -1.21 -0.73 0.40
C PRO A 205 -0.06 0.29 0.39
N PHE A 206 0.78 0.24 1.40
CA PHE A 206 1.93 1.14 1.61
C PHE A 206 1.58 2.62 1.79
N SER A 207 0.34 2.92 2.17
CA SER A 207 -0.11 4.30 2.44
C SER A 207 -0.21 4.61 3.94
N ASN A 208 0.38 3.76 4.79
CA ASN A 208 0.43 3.85 6.26
C ASN A 208 -0.96 3.80 6.95
N TRP A 209 -1.94 3.16 6.32
CA TRP A 209 -3.27 2.97 6.91
C TRP A 209 -3.26 2.01 8.11
N GLU A 210 -2.24 1.14 8.20
CA GLU A 210 -1.98 0.27 9.35
C GLU A 210 -1.92 1.06 10.65
N THR A 211 -1.52 2.33 10.58
CA THR A 211 -1.52 3.25 11.74
C THR A 211 -2.91 3.44 12.34
N LEU A 212 -3.98 3.48 11.53
CA LEU A 212 -5.36 3.56 12.02
C LEU A 212 -5.79 2.28 12.73
N THR A 213 -5.45 1.14 12.13
CA THR A 213 -5.72 -0.18 12.72
C THR A 213 -5.00 -0.33 14.06
N MET A 214 -3.73 0.06 14.10
CA MET A 214 -2.92 0.02 15.32
C MET A 214 -3.48 0.94 16.41
N GLU A 215 -3.87 2.17 16.06
CA GLU A 215 -4.50 3.13 16.98
C GLU A 215 -5.80 2.56 17.57
N ALA A 216 -6.62 1.91 16.75
CA ALA A 216 -7.85 1.27 17.19
C ALA A 216 -7.59 0.13 18.19
N LEU A 217 -6.62 -0.74 17.89
CA LEU A 217 -6.21 -1.84 18.75
C LEU A 217 -5.68 -1.34 20.11
N VAL A 218 -4.85 -0.30 20.10
CA VAL A 218 -4.31 0.32 21.32
C VAL A 218 -5.46 0.85 22.21
N ASN A 219 -6.37 1.64 21.62
CA ASN A 219 -7.47 2.24 22.38
C ASN A 219 -8.53 1.21 22.83
N SER A 220 -8.56 0.02 22.21
CA SER A 220 -9.40 -1.12 22.63
C SER A 220 -8.68 -2.05 23.62
N GLY A 221 -7.47 -1.74 24.07
CA GLY A 221 -6.69 -2.57 24.99
C GLY A 221 -6.13 -3.87 24.38
N GLN A 222 -6.15 -4.00 23.05
CA GLN A 222 -5.67 -5.19 22.34
C GLN A 222 -4.17 -5.08 22.02
N TYR A 223 -3.34 -4.89 23.03
CA TYR A 223 -1.92 -4.55 22.91
C TYR A 223 -1.07 -5.60 22.17
N GLU A 224 -1.33 -6.89 22.42
CA GLU A 224 -0.62 -7.97 21.73
C GLU A 224 -0.85 -7.94 20.21
N LYS A 225 -2.10 -7.69 19.78
CA LYS A 225 -2.42 -7.58 18.37
C LYS A 225 -1.81 -6.32 17.74
N ALA A 226 -1.79 -5.21 18.48
CA ALA A 226 -1.16 -3.98 18.02
C ALA A 226 0.35 -4.18 17.82
N MET A 227 1.01 -4.89 18.74
CA MET A 227 2.43 -5.20 18.64
C MET A 227 2.74 -6.11 17.47
N LYS A 228 1.94 -7.17 17.28
CA LYS A 228 2.08 -8.08 16.14
C LYS A 228 1.90 -7.34 14.80
N LEU A 229 0.86 -6.49 14.69
CA LEU A 229 0.65 -5.67 13.49
C LEU A 229 1.84 -4.75 13.20
N TYR A 230 2.43 -4.18 14.25
CA TYR A 230 3.62 -3.36 14.12
C TYR A 230 4.80 -4.15 13.56
N GLU A 231 5.10 -5.32 14.10
CA GLU A 231 6.20 -6.18 13.65
C GLU A 231 6.00 -6.58 12.17
N GLU A 232 4.81 -7.08 11.82
CA GLU A 232 4.45 -7.44 10.44
C GLU A 232 4.58 -6.26 9.47
N THR A 233 4.18 -5.05 9.91
CA THR A 233 4.28 -3.83 9.09
C THR A 233 5.73 -3.39 8.91
N VAL A 234 6.54 -3.43 9.96
CA VAL A 234 7.97 -3.12 9.89
C VAL A 234 8.68 -4.08 8.95
N ASP A 235 8.43 -5.38 9.07
CA ASP A 235 9.02 -6.40 8.22
C ASP A 235 8.65 -6.16 6.75
N LEU A 236 7.37 -5.98 6.46
CA LEU A 236 6.88 -5.74 5.11
C LEU A 236 7.45 -4.43 4.51
N TYR A 237 7.36 -3.33 5.26
CA TYR A 237 7.77 -2.02 4.77
C TYR A 237 9.29 -1.90 4.61
N MET A 238 10.05 -2.24 5.64
CA MET A 238 11.49 -2.03 5.62
C MET A 238 12.23 -3.14 4.87
N TYR A 239 11.95 -4.41 5.19
CA TYR A 239 12.74 -5.50 4.64
C TYR A 239 12.28 -5.94 3.25
N GLU A 240 10.98 -5.86 2.98
CA GLU A 240 10.43 -6.24 1.68
C GLU A 240 10.46 -5.11 0.66
N GLN A 241 10.07 -3.89 1.07
CA GLN A 241 9.86 -2.76 0.17
C GLN A 241 10.90 -1.64 0.31
N GLY A 242 11.67 -1.61 1.39
CA GLY A 242 12.63 -0.52 1.68
C GLY A 242 11.94 0.81 2.02
N ILE A 243 10.69 0.78 2.47
CA ILE A 243 9.89 1.94 2.85
C ILE A 243 9.93 2.08 4.37
N LYS A 244 10.13 3.29 4.87
CA LYS A 244 10.07 3.56 6.32
C LYS A 244 8.61 3.65 6.77
N PRO A 245 8.18 2.91 7.83
CA PRO A 245 6.89 3.09 8.47
C PRO A 245 6.69 4.50 9.02
N SER A 246 5.43 4.90 9.24
CA SER A 246 5.12 6.25 9.72
C SER A 246 5.69 6.51 11.14
N ASN A 247 6.10 7.75 11.40
CA ASN A 247 6.55 8.13 12.75
C ASN A 247 5.45 7.92 13.81
N LYS A 248 4.19 8.13 13.44
CA LYS A 248 3.04 7.92 14.34
C LYS A 248 2.93 6.46 14.80
N MET A 249 3.30 5.50 13.96
CA MET A 249 3.34 4.09 14.34
C MET A 249 4.37 3.83 15.43
N PHE A 250 5.55 4.46 15.35
CA PHE A 250 6.57 4.37 16.40
C PHE A 250 6.12 5.04 17.71
N GLU A 251 5.41 6.17 17.63
CA GLU A 251 4.82 6.84 18.81
C GLU A 251 3.83 5.92 19.52
N LEU A 252 2.93 5.25 18.79
CA LEU A 252 1.98 4.31 19.34
C LEU A 252 2.65 3.13 20.04
N VAL A 253 3.76 2.59 19.50
CA VAL A 253 4.53 1.52 20.17
C VAL A 253 5.15 2.01 21.48
N ASN A 254 5.69 3.23 21.50
CA ASN A 254 6.25 3.79 22.73
C ASN A 254 5.18 4.01 23.81
N GLU A 255 3.97 4.41 23.41
CA GLU A 255 2.82 4.52 24.32
C GLU A 255 2.40 3.16 24.87
N LEU A 256 2.43 2.09 24.06
CA LEU A 256 2.16 0.72 24.51
C LEU A 256 3.07 0.31 25.65
N GLY A 257 4.36 0.57 25.56
CA GLY A 257 5.34 0.23 26.61
C GLY A 257 5.02 0.85 27.97
N SER A 258 4.30 1.99 27.99
CA SER A 258 3.89 2.65 29.24
C SER A 258 2.59 2.10 29.83
N GLN A 259 1.79 1.34 29.07
CA GLN A 259 0.48 0.83 29.46
C GLN A 259 0.49 -0.63 29.93
N PHE A 260 1.61 -1.36 29.72
CA PHE A 260 1.75 -2.67 30.37
C PHE A 260 1.74 -2.46 31.89
N GLU A 261 0.72 -2.99 32.55
CA GLU A 261 0.72 -3.11 34.02
C GLU A 261 1.85 -4.07 34.39
N HIS A 262 3.02 -3.50 34.67
CA HIS A 262 4.06 -4.26 35.34
C HIS A 262 3.56 -4.56 36.74
N ASN A 263 3.31 -5.84 37.04
CA ASN A 263 3.18 -6.29 38.41
C ASN A 263 4.34 -5.67 39.20
N ILE A 264 4.05 -5.05 40.33
CA ILE A 264 5.04 -4.45 41.23
C ILE A 264 5.90 -5.61 41.75
N GLY A 265 6.77 -6.12 40.87
CA GLY A 265 7.80 -7.10 41.23
C GLY A 265 8.89 -6.45 42.05
N ILE A 266 9.55 -7.22 42.89
CA ILE A 266 10.76 -6.81 43.56
C ILE A 266 11.79 -6.50 42.46
N LEU A 267 12.59 -5.44 42.61
CA LEU A 267 13.62 -5.02 41.63
C LEU A 267 14.49 -6.20 41.13
N GLU A 268 14.63 -7.21 41.95
CA GLU A 268 15.40 -8.44 41.66
C GLU A 268 14.71 -9.31 40.61
N ASP A 269 13.37 -9.41 40.59
CA ASP A 269 12.59 -10.14 39.63
C ASP A 269 12.63 -9.41 38.26
N ILE A 270 12.41 -8.10 38.28
CA ILE A 270 12.55 -7.25 37.05
C ILE A 270 14.00 -7.35 36.51
N ARG A 271 15.00 -7.36 37.35
CA ARG A 271 16.38 -7.52 36.91
C ARG A 271 16.66 -8.91 36.33
N ASN A 272 15.97 -9.94 36.80
CA ASN A 272 16.10 -11.29 36.23
C ASN A 272 15.42 -11.40 34.89
N ASP A 273 14.23 -10.78 34.72
CA ASP A 273 13.51 -10.70 33.46
C ASP A 273 14.28 -9.89 32.40
N LEU A 274 15.07 -8.90 32.85
CA LEU A 274 15.93 -8.09 31.95
C LEU A 274 17.28 -8.74 31.62
N LYS A 275 17.62 -9.89 32.24
CA LYS A 275 18.85 -10.61 31.87
C LYS A 275 18.66 -11.29 30.51
N GLU A 276 19.67 -11.12 29.64
CA GLU A 276 19.76 -11.97 28.45
C GLU A 276 19.82 -13.44 28.87
N GLU A 277 19.00 -14.31 28.24
CA GLU A 277 19.23 -15.76 28.30
C GLU A 277 20.62 -16.03 27.71
N GLU A 278 21.47 -16.67 28.51
CA GLU A 278 22.85 -16.94 28.15
C GLU A 278 22.93 -17.76 26.85
N GLU A 279 23.79 -17.34 25.91
CA GLU A 279 24.36 -18.04 24.75
C GLU A 279 24.20 -17.38 23.39
N GLY A 280 24.24 -16.06 23.30
CA GLY A 280 24.47 -15.38 22.01
C GLY A 280 25.96 -15.16 21.75
N HIS A 281 26.59 -15.92 20.83
CA HIS A 281 27.92 -15.59 20.34
C HIS A 281 27.82 -14.51 19.24
N GLY A 282 28.45 -13.34 19.44
CA GLY A 282 28.54 -12.25 18.46
C GLY A 282 27.64 -11.05 18.78
N GLY A 283 27.51 -10.13 17.83
CA GLY A 283 26.78 -8.88 18.02
C GLY A 283 25.27 -9.05 18.19
N TYR A 284 24.65 -8.09 18.86
CA TYR A 284 23.22 -8.08 19.12
C TYR A 284 22.44 -7.71 17.87
N LEU A 285 21.72 -8.68 17.28
CA LEU A 285 20.80 -8.45 16.17
C LEU A 285 19.46 -7.98 16.72
N CYS A 286 18.99 -6.82 16.29
CA CYS A 286 17.72 -6.27 16.74
C CYS A 286 16.90 -5.67 15.59
N SER A 287 15.61 -5.43 15.85
CA SER A 287 14.75 -4.72 14.93
C SER A 287 15.19 -3.24 14.78
N TYR A 288 14.80 -2.61 13.67
CA TYR A 288 15.21 -1.22 13.39
C TYR A 288 14.77 -0.22 14.49
N PRO A 289 13.57 -0.29 15.06
CA PRO A 289 13.17 0.60 16.13
C PRO A 289 14.04 0.47 17.39
N VAL A 290 14.38 -0.76 17.76
CA VAL A 290 15.30 -1.03 18.87
C VAL A 290 16.68 -0.47 18.55
N PHE A 291 17.20 -0.71 17.33
CA PHE A 291 18.47 -0.14 16.87
C PHE A 291 18.46 1.39 16.96
N MET A 292 17.38 2.04 16.50
CA MET A 292 17.23 3.49 16.55
C MET A 292 17.24 4.03 17.98
N GLY A 293 16.54 3.38 18.90
CA GLY A 293 16.53 3.75 20.32
C GLY A 293 17.93 3.62 20.96
N ILE A 294 18.63 2.52 20.67
CA ILE A 294 20.00 2.30 21.13
C ILE A 294 20.94 3.36 20.51
N TYR A 295 20.85 3.61 19.21
CA TYR A 295 21.66 4.64 18.53
C TYR A 295 21.50 6.01 19.17
N GLN A 296 20.25 6.45 19.42
CA GLN A 296 19.97 7.73 20.07
C GLN A 296 20.54 7.79 21.50
N SER A 297 20.45 6.69 22.25
CA SER A 297 21.01 6.59 23.60
C SER A 297 22.53 6.66 23.58
N ILE A 298 23.17 5.92 22.67
CA ILE A 298 24.63 5.95 22.51
C ILE A 298 25.10 7.34 22.06
N ASN A 299 24.39 8.00 21.13
CA ASN A 299 24.74 9.36 20.73
C ASN A 299 24.78 10.32 21.93
N ARG A 300 23.81 10.28 22.83
CA ARG A 300 23.78 11.09 24.06
C ARG A 300 24.88 10.72 25.02
N ILE A 301 25.22 9.42 25.10
CA ILE A 301 26.32 8.94 25.97
C ILE A 301 27.68 9.43 25.44
N THR A 302 27.91 9.29 24.12
CA THR A 302 29.17 9.70 23.48
C THR A 302 29.40 11.21 23.58
N GLU A 303 28.36 12.03 23.37
CA GLU A 303 28.43 13.50 23.59
C GLU A 303 28.92 13.87 25.00
N ARG A 304 28.54 13.08 26.00
CA ARG A 304 28.88 13.35 27.41
C ARG A 304 30.18 12.72 27.85
N SER A 305 30.48 11.50 27.40
CA SER A 305 31.60 10.69 27.89
C SER A 305 32.89 10.83 27.07
N GLY A 306 32.76 11.35 25.82
CA GLY A 306 33.87 11.38 24.86
C GLY A 306 34.27 10.00 24.34
N GLN A 307 33.46 8.95 24.58
CA GLN A 307 33.66 7.62 24.02
C GLN A 307 33.43 7.65 22.52
N THR A 308 34.19 6.86 21.77
CA THR A 308 34.05 6.79 20.31
C THR A 308 33.08 5.69 19.92
N ALA A 309 32.16 6.00 19.01
CA ALA A 309 31.29 5.02 18.38
C ALA A 309 31.16 5.30 16.89
N TYR A 310 30.99 4.23 16.10
CA TYR A 310 30.89 4.31 14.64
C TYR A 310 29.65 3.60 14.15
N LEU A 311 28.96 4.25 13.22
CA LEU A 311 27.89 3.64 12.44
C LEU A 311 28.47 3.14 11.11
N MET A 312 28.29 1.86 10.80
CA MET A 312 28.73 1.25 9.57
C MET A 312 27.53 0.70 8.81
N LEU A 313 27.37 1.08 7.55
CA LEU A 313 26.42 0.52 6.61
C LEU A 313 27.14 -0.50 5.72
N CYS A 314 26.71 -1.76 5.75
CA CYS A 314 27.20 -2.85 4.90
C CYS A 314 26.20 -3.08 3.79
N THR A 315 26.60 -2.98 2.52
CA THR A 315 25.71 -3.15 1.35
C THR A 315 26.27 -4.20 0.41
N ILE A 316 25.46 -5.21 0.07
CA ILE A 316 25.79 -6.18 -0.99
C ILE A 316 25.70 -5.46 -2.34
N ILE A 317 26.77 -5.46 -3.12
CA ILE A 317 26.87 -4.77 -4.41
C ILE A 317 27.21 -5.74 -5.54
N ASP A 318 26.75 -5.39 -6.74
CA ASP A 318 27.12 -6.06 -8.00
C ASP A 318 28.51 -5.63 -8.51
N THR A 319 28.93 -6.18 -9.63
CA THR A 319 30.22 -5.83 -10.30
C THR A 319 30.31 -4.38 -10.77
N LYS A 320 29.17 -3.66 -10.84
CA LYS A 320 29.10 -2.24 -11.23
C LYS A 320 29.09 -1.31 -10.02
N GLY A 321 29.09 -1.86 -8.80
CA GLY A 321 29.02 -1.10 -7.55
C GLY A 321 27.60 -0.68 -7.13
N ASN A 322 26.56 -1.20 -7.78
CA ASN A 322 25.19 -0.90 -7.41
C ASN A 322 24.69 -1.87 -6.34
N ALA A 323 23.85 -1.39 -5.41
CA ALA A 323 23.19 -2.24 -4.42
C ALA A 323 22.35 -3.33 -5.11
N LEU A 324 22.48 -4.57 -4.64
CA LEU A 324 21.77 -5.70 -5.20
C LEU A 324 20.32 -5.69 -4.71
N THR A 325 19.36 -5.33 -5.56
CA THR A 325 17.94 -5.17 -5.19
C THR A 325 17.07 -6.36 -5.59
N LYS A 326 17.52 -7.20 -6.54
CA LYS A 326 16.78 -8.36 -7.09
C LYS A 326 17.76 -9.48 -7.46
N GLY A 327 17.31 -10.72 -7.35
CA GLY A 327 18.06 -11.92 -7.77
C GLY A 327 17.61 -13.15 -6.96
N SER A 328 17.63 -14.34 -7.60
CA SER A 328 17.23 -15.61 -6.96
C SER A 328 18.07 -15.99 -5.74
N ASN A 329 19.28 -15.45 -5.61
CA ASN A 329 20.24 -15.77 -4.55
C ASN A 329 20.38 -14.61 -3.53
N LEU A 330 19.56 -13.54 -3.60
CA LEU A 330 19.73 -12.37 -2.74
C LEU A 330 19.49 -12.72 -1.26
N GLU A 331 18.53 -13.57 -0.97
CA GLU A 331 18.22 -14.01 0.39
C GLU A 331 19.37 -14.83 0.99
N GLU A 332 19.94 -15.78 0.23
CA GLU A 332 21.10 -16.54 0.65
C GLU A 332 22.31 -15.64 0.92
N LEU A 333 22.56 -14.66 0.03
CA LEU A 333 23.64 -13.68 0.21
C LEU A 333 23.41 -12.79 1.41
N SER A 334 22.17 -12.38 1.65
CA SER A 334 21.77 -11.59 2.83
C SER A 334 22.05 -12.35 4.11
N ASN A 335 21.59 -13.61 4.21
CA ASN A 335 21.81 -14.45 5.40
C ASN A 335 23.30 -14.74 5.63
N ARG A 336 24.08 -14.88 4.55
CA ARG A 336 25.57 -15.00 4.66
C ARG A 336 26.22 -13.75 5.19
N LEU A 337 25.78 -12.57 4.73
CA LEU A 337 26.31 -11.31 5.22
C LEU A 337 25.95 -11.11 6.69
N GLU A 338 24.72 -11.42 7.08
CA GLU A 338 24.26 -11.41 8.46
C GLU A 338 25.15 -12.25 9.37
N SER A 339 25.35 -13.51 9.02
CA SER A 339 26.21 -14.43 9.76
C SER A 339 27.67 -13.95 9.81
N ALA A 340 28.19 -13.41 8.69
CA ALA A 340 29.54 -12.88 8.63
C ALA A 340 29.72 -11.66 9.54
N ILE A 341 28.74 -10.77 9.59
CA ILE A 341 28.75 -9.60 10.50
C ILE A 341 28.63 -10.09 11.94
N GLN A 342 27.57 -10.84 12.26
CA GLN A 342 27.26 -11.26 13.63
C GLN A 342 28.40 -11.99 14.29
N THR A 343 29.08 -12.90 13.58
CA THR A 343 30.22 -13.64 14.09
C THR A 343 31.52 -12.84 14.13
N THR A 344 31.58 -11.65 13.54
CA THR A 344 32.79 -10.82 13.49
C THR A 344 32.78 -9.73 14.53
N ILE A 345 31.64 -9.11 14.80
CA ILE A 345 31.49 -8.02 15.76
C ILE A 345 31.36 -8.57 17.18
N ARG A 346 31.62 -7.71 18.17
CA ARG A 346 31.60 -8.10 19.59
C ARG A 346 30.16 -8.17 20.11
N ARG A 347 29.96 -8.88 21.22
CA ARG A 347 28.65 -8.94 21.91
C ARG A 347 28.08 -7.57 22.29
N SER A 348 28.96 -6.58 22.56
CA SER A 348 28.55 -5.21 22.84
C SER A 348 28.14 -4.40 21.62
N ASP A 349 28.45 -4.87 20.44
CA ASP A 349 28.09 -4.19 19.20
C ASP A 349 26.68 -4.60 18.74
N ILE A 350 26.00 -3.69 18.07
CA ILE A 350 24.60 -3.86 17.69
C ILE A 350 24.49 -3.90 16.15
N MET A 351 23.67 -4.78 15.65
CA MET A 351 23.39 -4.85 14.22
C MET A 351 21.89 -4.92 13.92
N ASN A 352 21.53 -4.44 12.75
CA ASN A 352 20.16 -4.46 12.26
C ASN A 352 20.16 -4.78 10.77
N LYS A 353 19.21 -5.59 10.32
CA LYS A 353 18.92 -5.79 8.89
C LYS A 353 18.12 -4.59 8.39
N TYR A 354 18.78 -3.70 7.64
CA TYR A 354 18.19 -2.46 7.15
C TYR A 354 17.36 -2.63 5.88
N SER A 355 17.79 -3.55 5.00
CA SER A 355 17.05 -3.97 3.81
C SER A 355 17.46 -5.39 3.38
N LYS A 356 16.91 -5.89 2.27
CA LYS A 356 17.30 -7.21 1.70
C LYS A 356 18.81 -7.34 1.39
N SER A 357 19.50 -6.24 1.16
CA SER A 357 20.93 -6.22 0.83
C SER A 357 21.78 -5.35 1.76
N GLN A 358 21.21 -4.81 2.83
CA GLN A 358 21.90 -3.83 3.68
C GLN A 358 21.74 -4.15 5.16
N TYR A 359 22.84 -3.98 5.89
CA TYR A 359 22.90 -4.09 7.34
C TYR A 359 23.52 -2.82 7.94
N LEU A 360 22.93 -2.32 9.01
CA LEU A 360 23.49 -1.29 9.88
C LEU A 360 24.23 -1.98 11.04
N VAL A 361 25.40 -1.48 11.37
CA VAL A 361 26.21 -1.96 12.50
C VAL A 361 26.65 -0.77 13.31
N LEU A 362 26.39 -0.83 14.62
CA LEU A 362 26.83 0.17 15.59
C LEU A 362 27.98 -0.42 16.39
N LEU A 363 29.17 0.11 16.18
CA LEU A 363 30.41 -0.33 16.78
C LEU A 363 30.77 0.59 17.96
N LEU A 364 30.85 0.03 19.16
CA LEU A 364 31.08 0.77 20.38
C LEU A 364 32.56 0.72 20.83
N ASN A 365 33.05 1.81 21.41
CA ASN A 365 34.39 1.89 21.95
C ASN A 365 35.46 1.37 20.97
N THR A 366 35.45 1.86 19.76
CA THR A 366 36.37 1.44 18.69
C THR A 366 37.01 2.64 18.00
N THR A 367 37.98 2.40 17.13
CA THR A 367 38.64 3.40 16.30
C THR A 367 38.39 3.13 14.81
N MET A 368 38.67 4.10 13.94
CA MET A 368 38.54 3.94 12.51
C MET A 368 39.41 2.81 11.96
N GLU A 369 40.61 2.64 12.51
CA GLU A 369 41.53 1.55 12.13
C GLU A 369 40.94 0.18 12.46
N ASN A 370 40.27 0.06 13.62
CA ASN A 370 39.56 -1.17 13.99
C ASN A 370 38.36 -1.43 13.08
N CYS A 371 37.66 -0.38 12.60
CA CYS A 371 36.59 -0.55 11.62
C CYS A 371 37.12 -1.18 10.31
N GLU A 372 38.32 -0.79 9.85
CA GLU A 372 38.97 -1.39 8.68
C GLU A 372 39.31 -2.89 8.91
N ILE A 373 39.75 -3.25 10.11
CA ILE A 373 39.99 -4.65 10.46
C ILE A 373 38.68 -5.45 10.46
N ILE A 374 37.60 -4.89 10.98
CA ILE A 374 36.27 -5.52 11.00
C ILE A 374 35.77 -5.73 9.57
N LYS A 375 35.86 -4.73 8.70
CA LYS A 375 35.50 -4.85 7.26
C LYS A 375 36.26 -6.00 6.60
N LYS A 376 37.56 -6.10 6.83
CA LYS A 376 38.40 -7.15 6.28
C LYS A 376 37.94 -8.54 6.73
N ARG A 377 37.67 -8.71 8.03
CA ARG A 377 37.17 -9.98 8.59
C ARG A 377 35.78 -10.35 8.07
N ILE A 378 34.87 -9.38 7.91
CA ILE A 378 33.55 -9.62 7.32
C ILE A 378 33.72 -10.10 5.87
N ASN A 379 34.57 -9.44 5.08
CA ASN A 379 34.85 -9.84 3.71
C ASN A 379 35.42 -11.27 3.63
N GLU A 380 36.38 -11.62 4.49
CA GLU A 380 36.97 -12.95 4.55
C GLU A 380 35.91 -14.04 4.81
N LYS A 381 34.93 -13.77 5.67
CA LYS A 381 33.83 -14.70 5.98
C LYS A 381 32.75 -14.72 4.90
N PHE A 382 32.46 -13.60 4.29
CA PHE A 382 31.44 -13.47 3.23
C PHE A 382 31.90 -14.11 1.90
N MET A 383 33.19 -13.97 1.53
CA MET A 383 33.76 -14.35 0.24
C MET A 383 34.31 -15.79 0.21
N ILE A 384 33.51 -16.83 0.48
CA ILE A 384 33.96 -18.24 0.40
C ILE A 384 34.03 -18.78 -1.04
N ASN A 385 33.34 -18.16 -2.00
CA ASN A 385 33.39 -18.56 -3.43
C ASN A 385 33.53 -17.33 -4.33
N ARG A 386 34.34 -17.45 -5.40
CA ARG A 386 34.67 -16.45 -6.43
C ARG A 386 33.43 -15.92 -7.18
N GLN A 387 32.46 -15.36 -6.49
CA GLN A 387 31.32 -14.70 -7.14
C GLN A 387 31.66 -13.22 -7.35
N GLN A 388 31.15 -12.68 -8.45
CA GLN A 388 31.28 -11.26 -8.86
C GLN A 388 30.47 -10.30 -7.97
N ILE A 389 30.27 -10.65 -6.70
CA ILE A 389 29.48 -9.92 -5.71
C ILE A 389 30.41 -9.56 -4.55
N SER A 390 30.34 -8.35 -4.08
CA SER A 390 31.15 -7.84 -2.96
C SER A 390 30.30 -7.07 -1.96
N VAL A 391 30.90 -6.69 -0.84
CA VAL A 391 30.27 -5.81 0.16
C VAL A 391 30.91 -4.43 0.11
N SER A 392 30.09 -3.41 -0.03
CA SER A 392 30.49 -2.01 0.11
C SER A 392 30.22 -1.56 1.55
N TYR A 393 31.10 -0.74 2.09
CA TYR A 393 31.02 -0.24 3.45
C TYR A 393 31.05 1.28 3.48
N TYR A 394 30.10 1.87 4.18
CA TYR A 394 30.13 3.27 4.53
C TYR A 394 30.24 3.38 6.05
N VAL A 395 31.26 4.07 6.55
CA VAL A 395 31.51 4.22 7.99
C VAL A 395 31.52 5.70 8.34
N SER A 396 30.77 6.06 9.37
CA SER A 396 30.70 7.42 9.90
C SER A 396 30.90 7.38 11.40
N SER A 397 31.68 8.32 11.95
CA SER A 397 31.65 8.60 13.38
C SER A 397 30.26 9.08 13.78
N ILE A 398 29.81 8.72 14.96
CA ILE A 398 28.56 9.25 15.54
C ILE A 398 28.76 10.69 16.04
N TRP A 399 29.99 11.14 15.99
CA TRP A 399 30.49 12.49 16.32
C TRP A 399 30.86 13.25 15.07
#